data_fc67a0f339182ff82d029b64933f13ca
#
_entry.id   fc67a0f339182ff82d029b64933f13ca
#
_cell.length_a   1.000
_cell.length_b   1.000
_cell.length_c   1.000
_cell.angle_alpha   90.00
_cell.angle_beta   90.00
_cell.angle_gamma   90.00
#
_symmetry.space_group_name_H-M   'P 1'
#
loop_
_entity.id
_entity.type
_entity.pdbx_description
1 polymer ?
#
loop_
_entity_poly.entity_id
_entity_poly.type
_entity_poly.pdbx_seq_one_letter_code
_entity_poly.pdbx_strand_id
1 'polypeptide(L)'
;MEKRLMTFIACLFLSLGMALAQTQVSGTITSSEDGSPVIGASIKVAGTQTGTVTDVDGNFSLNAPANAKLEISYIGMIGKTVKAGKNMKIVLDPDNNALDDVLV
;
A
#
# COMPACT_ATOMS: atom_id res chain seq x y z
N MET A 1 26.90 -14.87 -35.93
CA MET A 1 26.57 -13.51 -35.50
C MET A 1 25.07 -13.29 -35.31
N GLU A 2 24.25 -13.82 -36.19
CA GLU A 2 22.80 -13.63 -36.07
C GLU A 2 22.21 -14.26 -34.80
N LYS A 3 22.72 -15.40 -34.38
CA LYS A 3 22.23 -16.08 -33.19
C LYS A 3 22.45 -15.30 -31.89
N ARG A 4 23.54 -14.54 -31.81
CA ARG A 4 23.82 -13.71 -30.62
C ARG A 4 22.85 -12.53 -30.51
N LEU A 5 22.53 -11.93 -31.65
CA LEU A 5 21.59 -10.82 -31.67
C LEU A 5 20.21 -11.23 -31.22
N MET A 6 19.74 -12.39 -31.69
CA MET A 6 18.42 -12.92 -31.29
C MET A 6 18.36 -13.23 -29.79
N THR A 7 19.44 -13.74 -29.22
CA THR A 7 19.50 -14.02 -27.79
C THR A 7 19.39 -12.75 -26.94
N PHE A 8 20.05 -11.67 -27.38
CA PHE A 8 19.96 -10.39 -26.68
C PHE A 8 18.56 -9.81 -26.72
N ILE A 9 17.90 -9.90 -27.85
CA ILE A 9 16.54 -9.41 -28.01
C ILE A 9 15.58 -10.17 -27.11
N ALA A 10 15.72 -11.51 -27.03
CA ALA A 10 14.88 -12.34 -26.16
C ALA A 10 15.06 -11.98 -24.69
N CYS A 11 16.30 -11.74 -24.24
CA CYS A 11 16.54 -11.31 -22.85
C CYS A 11 15.94 -9.96 -22.56
N LEU A 12 15.98 -9.04 -23.50
CA LEU A 12 15.40 -7.70 -23.35
C LEU A 12 13.88 -7.77 -23.18
N PHE A 13 13.21 -8.60 -23.95
CA PHE A 13 11.75 -8.79 -23.83
C PHE A 13 11.37 -9.39 -22.48
N LEU A 14 12.14 -10.33 -21.96
CA LEU A 14 11.88 -10.93 -20.65
C LEU A 14 12.00 -9.90 -19.52
N SER A 15 12.99 -9.01 -19.60
CA SER A 15 13.17 -7.96 -18.61
C SER A 15 12.00 -6.97 -18.62
N LEU A 16 11.51 -6.60 -19.78
CA LEU A 16 10.37 -5.71 -19.89
C LEU A 16 9.08 -6.33 -19.34
N GLY A 17 8.90 -7.64 -19.57
CA GLY A 17 7.73 -8.35 -19.06
C GLY A 17 7.66 -8.33 -17.52
N MET A 18 8.79 -8.48 -16.85
CA MET A 18 8.83 -8.42 -15.39
C MET A 18 8.56 -7.00 -14.85
N ALA A 19 9.01 -5.97 -15.55
CA ALA A 19 8.77 -4.58 -15.15
C ALA A 19 7.30 -4.20 -15.20
N LEU A 20 6.51 -4.84 -16.08
CA LEU A 20 5.08 -4.57 -16.22
C LEU A 20 4.21 -5.26 -15.18
N ALA A 21 4.80 -6.12 -14.31
CA ALA A 21 4.06 -6.84 -13.28
C ALA A 21 3.66 -5.99 -12.09
N GLN A 22 4.26 -4.80 -11.92
CA GLN A 22 3.93 -3.89 -10.81
C GLN A 22 2.98 -2.81 -11.27
N THR A 23 2.03 -2.46 -10.38
CA THR A 23 1.07 -1.39 -10.63
C THR A 23 1.25 -0.29 -9.58
N GLN A 24 0.81 0.91 -9.93
CA GLN A 24 0.80 2.01 -8.98
C GLN A 24 -0.45 1.91 -8.11
N VAL A 25 -0.24 1.91 -6.80
CA VAL A 25 -1.30 1.86 -5.80
C VAL A 25 -1.40 3.24 -5.17
N SER A 26 -2.59 3.76 -5.03
CA SER A 26 -2.81 5.06 -4.42
C SER A 26 -4.12 5.09 -3.64
N GLY A 27 -4.21 6.02 -2.69
CA GLY A 27 -5.43 6.16 -1.91
C GLY A 27 -5.32 7.28 -0.90
N THR A 28 -6.40 7.43 -0.14
CA THR A 28 -6.52 8.41 0.93
C THR A 28 -7.00 7.70 2.18
N ILE A 29 -6.37 8.01 3.32
CA ILE A 29 -6.73 7.44 4.63
C ILE A 29 -7.33 8.54 5.49
N THR A 30 -8.52 8.28 6.01
CA THR A 30 -9.24 9.22 6.88
C THR A 30 -9.66 8.53 8.17
N SER A 31 -9.97 9.33 9.18
CA SER A 31 -10.46 8.86 10.48
C SER A 31 -11.98 8.73 10.42
N SER A 32 -12.53 7.67 11.02
CA SER A 32 -13.98 7.48 11.10
C SER A 32 -14.65 8.45 12.08
N GLU A 33 -13.90 9.06 12.98
CA GLU A 33 -14.48 9.96 13.99
C GLU A 33 -14.99 11.27 13.39
N ASP A 34 -14.19 11.89 12.53
CA ASP A 34 -14.49 13.22 12.00
C ASP A 34 -14.22 13.36 10.51
N GLY A 35 -13.76 12.30 9.85
CA GLY A 35 -13.43 12.34 8.44
C GLY A 35 -12.14 13.07 8.11
N SER A 36 -11.35 13.45 9.11
CA SER A 36 -10.10 14.15 8.87
C SER A 36 -9.03 13.22 8.34
N PRO A 37 -8.06 13.74 7.56
CA PRO A 37 -6.99 12.90 7.03
C PRO A 37 -6.08 12.36 8.13
N VAL A 38 -5.66 11.10 7.97
CA VAL A 38 -4.69 10.48 8.88
C VAL A 38 -3.30 10.72 8.30
N ILE A 39 -2.52 11.56 8.98
CA ILE A 39 -1.19 11.98 8.52
C ILE A 39 -0.14 11.06 9.13
N GLY A 40 0.77 10.55 8.30
CA GLY A 40 1.85 9.69 8.78
C GLY A 40 1.46 8.25 9.03
N ALA A 41 0.29 7.81 8.54
CA ALA A 41 -0.10 6.40 8.61
C ALA A 41 0.85 5.57 7.76
N SER A 42 1.18 4.38 8.25
CA SER A 42 2.09 3.47 7.57
C SER A 42 1.32 2.53 6.67
N ILE A 43 1.72 2.43 5.42
CA ILE A 43 1.17 1.48 4.45
C ILE A 43 2.32 0.58 3.99
N LYS A 44 2.18 -0.72 4.19
CA LYS A 44 3.20 -1.70 3.85
C LYS A 44 2.61 -2.78 2.96
N VAL A 45 3.38 -3.20 1.95
CA VAL A 45 2.97 -4.32 1.11
C VAL A 45 3.25 -5.61 1.87
N ALA A 46 2.21 -6.40 2.14
CA ALA A 46 2.31 -7.63 2.93
C ALA A 46 3.35 -8.59 2.32
N GLY A 47 4.19 -9.15 3.17
CA GLY A 47 5.24 -10.07 2.75
C GLY A 47 6.48 -9.40 2.18
N THR A 48 6.55 -8.08 2.15
CA THR A 48 7.70 -7.34 1.64
C THR A 48 8.09 -6.23 2.61
N GLN A 49 9.19 -5.53 2.31
CA GLN A 49 9.59 -4.35 3.06
C GLN A 49 9.22 -3.04 2.34
N THR A 50 8.53 -3.16 1.22
CA THR A 50 8.08 -2.00 0.47
C THR A 50 6.93 -1.33 1.22
N GLY A 51 7.02 -0.02 1.39
CA GLY A 51 5.98 0.72 2.09
C GLY A 51 6.11 2.21 1.89
N THR A 52 5.13 2.94 2.39
CA THR A 52 5.10 4.39 2.35
C THR A 52 4.31 4.92 3.55
N VAL A 53 4.22 6.24 3.66
CA VAL A 53 3.42 6.89 4.70
C VAL A 53 2.51 7.93 4.04
N THR A 54 1.39 8.25 4.70
CA THR A 54 0.48 9.27 4.19
C THR A 54 1.06 10.67 4.39
N ASP A 55 0.68 11.58 3.50
CA ASP A 55 1.07 12.99 3.56
C ASP A 55 0.06 13.81 4.39
N VAL A 56 0.18 15.14 4.33
CA VAL A 56 -0.66 16.05 5.12
C VAL A 56 -2.14 16.00 4.73
N ASP A 57 -2.44 15.50 3.56
CA ASP A 57 -3.82 15.31 3.08
C ASP A 57 -4.31 13.88 3.29
N GLY A 58 -3.52 13.02 3.91
CA GLY A 58 -3.84 11.62 4.10
C GLY A 58 -3.66 10.76 2.85
N ASN A 59 -3.05 11.31 1.82
CA ASN A 59 -2.85 10.60 0.55
C ASN A 59 -1.57 9.77 0.59
N PHE A 60 -1.58 8.65 -0.13
CA PHE A 60 -0.39 7.81 -0.28
C PHE A 60 -0.32 7.26 -1.70
N SER A 61 0.89 6.91 -2.12
CA SER A 61 1.10 6.18 -3.36
C SER A 61 2.35 5.31 -3.24
N LEU A 62 2.31 4.14 -3.85
CA LEU A 62 3.44 3.22 -3.92
C LEU A 62 3.24 2.26 -5.08
N ASN A 63 4.30 1.54 -5.44
CA ASN A 63 4.24 0.50 -6.46
C ASN A 63 4.17 -0.87 -5.80
N ALA A 64 3.25 -1.71 -6.27
CA ALA A 64 3.04 -3.04 -5.73
C ALA A 64 2.49 -3.97 -6.81
N PRO A 65 2.62 -5.31 -6.64
CA PRO A 65 1.97 -6.24 -7.55
C PRO A 65 0.44 -6.06 -7.54
N ALA A 66 -0.20 -6.38 -8.67
CA ALA A 66 -1.63 -6.09 -8.85
C ALA A 66 -2.53 -6.73 -7.80
N ASN A 67 -2.15 -7.88 -7.24
CA ASN A 67 -2.95 -8.59 -6.25
C ASN A 67 -2.36 -8.52 -4.85
N ALA A 68 -1.48 -7.56 -4.60
CA ALA A 68 -0.85 -7.41 -3.30
C ALA A 68 -1.86 -6.98 -2.24
N LYS A 69 -1.57 -7.30 -1.00
CA LYS A 69 -2.32 -6.82 0.15
C LYS A 69 -1.53 -5.72 0.84
N LEU A 70 -2.21 -4.68 1.28
CA LEU A 70 -1.60 -3.56 1.97
C LEU A 70 -1.96 -3.63 3.45
N GLU A 71 -0.96 -3.56 4.30
CA GLU A 71 -1.13 -3.47 5.75
C GLU A 71 -1.03 -2.01 6.15
N ILE A 72 -2.11 -1.48 6.70
CA ILE A 72 -2.21 -0.08 7.08
C ILE A 72 -2.27 0.01 8.59
N SER A 73 -1.43 0.85 9.18
CA SER A 73 -1.39 1.01 10.62
C SER A 73 -1.09 2.47 10.99
N TYR A 74 -1.58 2.85 12.16
CA TYR A 74 -1.33 4.16 12.74
C TYR A 74 -1.46 4.07 14.25
N ILE A 75 -0.68 4.86 14.98
CA ILE A 75 -0.70 4.88 16.44
C ILE A 75 -2.08 5.32 16.93
N GLY A 76 -2.68 4.56 17.82
CA GLY A 76 -3.99 4.88 18.37
C GLY A 76 -5.17 4.49 17.49
N MET A 77 -4.92 3.77 16.40
CA MET A 77 -5.98 3.31 15.50
C MET A 77 -5.86 1.81 15.23
N ILE A 78 -6.99 1.20 14.87
CA ILE A 78 -7.03 -0.22 14.55
C ILE A 78 -6.45 -0.41 13.15
N GLY A 79 -5.44 -1.27 13.02
CA GLY A 79 -4.82 -1.58 11.74
C GLY A 79 -5.79 -2.28 10.79
N LYS A 80 -5.55 -2.15 9.50
CA LYS A 80 -6.40 -2.68 8.46
C LYS A 80 -5.58 -3.33 7.36
N THR A 81 -6.07 -4.41 6.77
CA THR A 81 -5.46 -5.02 5.59
C THR A 81 -6.43 -4.88 4.44
N VAL A 82 -5.97 -4.30 3.33
CA VAL A 82 -6.80 -4.07 2.16
C VAL A 82 -6.08 -4.56 0.91
N LYS A 83 -6.85 -4.84 -0.14
CA LYS A 83 -6.29 -5.24 -1.42
C LYS A 83 -5.79 -4.01 -2.17
N ALA A 84 -4.67 -4.14 -2.88
CA ALA A 84 -4.09 -3.04 -3.65
C ALA A 84 -5.05 -2.53 -4.72
N GLY A 85 -5.06 -1.22 -4.94
CA GLY A 85 -5.93 -0.59 -5.93
C GLY A 85 -5.53 0.86 -6.17
N LYS A 86 -6.28 1.54 -7.04
CA LYS A 86 -6.07 2.95 -7.34
C LYS A 86 -7.18 3.80 -6.73
N ASN A 87 -6.81 5.00 -6.28
CA ASN A 87 -7.78 5.97 -5.72
C ASN A 87 -8.64 5.35 -4.63
N MET A 88 -8.02 4.57 -3.76
CA MET A 88 -8.72 3.89 -2.67
C MET A 88 -9.12 4.90 -1.60
N LYS A 89 -10.27 4.66 -0.97
CA LYS A 89 -10.69 5.41 0.21
C LYS A 89 -10.69 4.46 1.39
N ILE A 90 -9.82 4.73 2.36
CA ILE A 90 -9.62 3.88 3.51
C ILE A 90 -9.99 4.67 4.76
N VAL A 91 -10.83 4.08 5.60
CA VAL A 91 -11.26 4.70 6.86
C VAL A 91 -10.70 3.87 7.99
N LEU A 92 -9.95 4.51 8.90
CA LEU A 92 -9.43 3.86 10.09
C LEU A 92 -10.27 4.23 11.30
N ASP A 93 -10.54 3.24 12.14
CA ASP A 93 -11.29 3.43 13.37
C ASP A 93 -10.32 3.61 14.54
N PRO A 94 -10.63 4.47 15.51
CA PRO A 94 -9.79 4.60 16.68
C PRO A 94 -9.82 3.34 17.53
N ASP A 95 -8.69 3.03 18.16
CA ASP A 95 -8.60 1.86 19.03
C ASP A 95 -9.05 2.24 20.43
N ASN A 96 -10.37 2.14 20.65
CA ASN A 96 -10.98 2.45 21.94
C ASN A 96 -11.16 1.21 22.82
N ASN A 97 -10.88 0.03 22.29
CA ASN A 97 -11.09 -1.21 23.02
C ASN A 97 -10.20 -1.31 24.25
N ALA A 98 -8.99 -0.77 24.18
CA ALA A 98 -8.08 -0.75 25.31
C ALA A 98 -8.64 0.04 26.51
N LEU A 99 -9.41 1.08 26.23
CA LEU A 99 -10.03 1.90 27.28
C LEU A 99 -11.18 1.16 27.95
N ASP A 100 -11.95 0.39 27.20
CA ASP A 100 -13.04 -0.39 27.73
C ASP A 100 -12.52 -1.49 28.67
N ASP A 101 -11.41 -2.11 28.32
CA ASP A 101 -10.78 -3.14 29.16
C ASP A 101 -10.29 -2.55 30.50
N VAL A 102 -9.85 -1.32 30.48
CA VAL A 102 -9.37 -0.64 31.69
C VAL A 102 -10.53 -0.29 32.63
N LEU A 103 -11.69 0.02 32.08
CA LEU A 103 -12.86 0.43 32.86
C LEU A 103 -13.56 -0.77 33.55
N VAL A 104 -13.32 -1.95 33.08
CA VAL A 104 -13.86 -3.16 33.66
C VAL A 104 -13.02 -3.67 34.81
#